data_8a289e1a7ffbd43332d64c0845c17051
#
_entry.id   8a289e1a7ffbd43332d64c0845c17051
#
_cell.length_a   1.000
_cell.length_b   1.000
_cell.length_c   1.000
_cell.angle_alpha   90.00
_cell.angle_beta   90.00
_cell.angle_gamma   90.00
#
_symmetry.space_group_name_H-M   'P 1'
#
loop_
_entity.id
_entity.type
_entity.pdbx_description
1 polymer ?
#
loop_
_entity_poly.entity_id
_entity_poly.type
_entity_poly.pdbx_seq_one_letter_code
_entity_poly.pdbx_strand_id
1 'polypeptide(L)'
;MELIMQPTPFTCGQACIAMIAGKSVEEVIRDMKTDAATSIGQLVEALDHYGIRHAGKNKRISKKNPVPYAYSILTVHTNAGYTHWVLLYDGRYYDPEFGLIEGEYPHGRITSFLEIYAEE
;
A
#
# COMPACT_ATOMS: atom_id res chain seq x y z
N MET A 1 0.90 -6.56 -12.48
CA MET A 1 0.89 -6.50 -10.99
C MET A 1 0.37 -7.82 -10.44
N GLU A 2 1.10 -8.43 -9.56
CA GLU A 2 0.73 -9.70 -8.95
C GLU A 2 0.32 -9.47 -7.49
N LEU A 3 -0.86 -9.96 -7.13
CA LEU A 3 -1.36 -9.82 -5.76
C LEU A 3 -0.51 -10.65 -4.79
N ILE A 4 -0.08 -10.02 -3.69
CA ILE A 4 0.63 -10.70 -2.61
C ILE A 4 -0.17 -10.50 -1.33
N MET A 5 -0.57 -11.60 -0.70
CA MET A 5 -1.30 -11.55 0.57
C MET A 5 -0.32 -11.42 1.74
N GLN A 6 -0.74 -10.71 2.77
CA GLN A 6 0.06 -10.54 3.97
C GLN A 6 0.17 -11.88 4.73
N PRO A 7 1.38 -12.27 5.15
CA PRO A 7 1.53 -13.54 5.89
C PRO A 7 1.04 -13.46 7.33
N THR A 8 0.92 -12.26 7.89
CA THR A 8 0.44 -12.04 9.28
C THR A 8 -0.53 -10.86 9.31
N PRO A 9 -1.31 -10.69 10.41
CA PRO A 9 -2.21 -9.55 10.53
C PRO A 9 -1.51 -8.18 10.54
N PHE A 10 -0.19 -8.12 10.71
CA PHE A 10 0.56 -6.88 10.86
C PHE A 10 1.40 -6.50 9.63
N THR A 11 1.44 -7.34 8.58
CA THR A 11 2.39 -7.18 7.47
C THR A 11 1.76 -6.67 6.18
N CYS A 12 0.66 -5.93 6.26
CA CYS A 12 0.03 -5.35 5.07
C CYS A 12 0.95 -4.36 4.34
N GLY A 13 1.71 -3.56 5.08
CA GLY A 13 2.67 -2.62 4.48
C GLY A 13 3.78 -3.31 3.72
N GLN A 14 4.37 -4.34 4.31
CA GLN A 14 5.42 -5.12 3.67
C GLN A 14 4.90 -5.81 2.40
N ALA A 15 3.66 -6.32 2.43
CA ALA A 15 3.05 -6.93 1.25
C ALA A 15 2.83 -5.90 0.14
N CYS A 16 2.39 -4.68 0.46
CA CYS A 16 2.28 -3.61 -0.53
C CYS A 16 3.63 -3.30 -1.18
N ILE A 17 4.69 -3.15 -0.38
CA ILE A 17 6.03 -2.91 -0.90
C ILE A 17 6.49 -4.08 -1.78
N ALA A 18 6.22 -5.30 -1.38
CA ALA A 18 6.58 -6.50 -2.15
C ALA A 18 5.93 -6.49 -3.54
N MET A 19 4.65 -6.14 -3.62
CA MET A 19 3.93 -6.03 -4.89
C MET A 19 4.55 -4.95 -5.79
N ILE A 20 4.88 -3.80 -5.22
CA ILE A 20 5.45 -2.67 -5.96
C ILE A 20 6.87 -3.00 -6.45
N ALA A 21 7.69 -3.59 -5.59
CA ALA A 21 9.09 -3.87 -5.88
C ALA A 21 9.32 -5.15 -6.69
N GLY A 22 8.29 -5.98 -6.85
CA GLY A 22 8.43 -7.26 -7.54
C GLY A 22 9.28 -8.24 -6.75
N LYS A 23 9.17 -8.23 -5.42
CA LYS A 23 9.94 -9.08 -4.52
C LYS A 23 9.01 -9.93 -3.68
N SER A 24 9.55 -10.97 -3.02
CA SER A 24 8.76 -11.73 -2.06
C SER A 24 8.52 -10.90 -0.80
N VAL A 25 7.42 -11.16 -0.10
CA VAL A 25 7.13 -10.44 1.15
C VAL A 25 8.15 -10.79 2.23
N GLU A 26 8.69 -12.01 2.22
CA GLU A 26 9.73 -12.44 3.15
C GLU A 26 11.02 -11.64 2.96
N GLU A 27 11.39 -11.38 1.72
CA GLU A 27 12.56 -10.55 1.40
C GLU A 27 12.35 -9.11 1.88
N VAL A 28 11.16 -8.56 1.67
CA VAL A 28 10.83 -7.20 2.11
C VAL A 28 10.85 -7.10 3.65
N ILE A 29 10.29 -8.08 4.35
CA ILE A 29 10.34 -8.13 5.82
C ILE A 29 11.79 -8.12 6.31
N ARG A 30 12.64 -8.92 5.68
CA ARG A 30 14.07 -8.98 6.01
C ARG A 30 14.75 -7.63 5.76
N ASP A 31 14.52 -7.02 4.60
CA ASP A 31 15.16 -5.76 4.24
C ASP A 31 14.65 -4.58 5.08
N MET A 32 13.38 -4.56 5.42
CA MET A 32 12.80 -3.56 6.32
C MET A 32 13.12 -3.82 7.78
N LYS A 33 13.62 -5.03 8.12
CA LYS A 33 13.98 -5.46 9.47
C LYS A 33 12.80 -5.41 10.44
N THR A 34 11.59 -5.67 9.95
CA THR A 34 10.39 -5.69 10.78
C THR A 34 9.30 -6.54 10.14
N ASP A 35 8.59 -7.31 10.97
CA ASP A 35 7.36 -8.00 10.64
C ASP A 35 6.16 -7.39 11.39
N ALA A 36 6.36 -6.23 12.00
CA ALA A 36 5.32 -5.50 12.72
C ALA A 36 4.58 -4.53 11.78
N ALA A 37 3.53 -3.93 12.27
CA ALA A 37 2.81 -2.87 11.57
C ALA A 37 3.77 -1.71 11.27
N THR A 38 3.62 -1.12 10.08
CA THR A 38 4.54 -0.09 9.59
C THR A 38 3.88 1.28 9.52
N SER A 39 4.69 2.32 9.71
CA SER A 39 4.29 3.70 9.47
C SER A 39 4.49 4.06 8.00
N ILE A 40 3.90 5.18 7.57
CA ILE A 40 4.15 5.71 6.21
C ILE A 40 5.64 6.03 6.01
N GLY A 41 6.32 6.52 7.04
CA GLY A 41 7.76 6.79 6.96
C GLY A 41 8.57 5.53 6.67
N GLN A 42 8.24 4.42 7.29
CA GLN A 42 8.90 3.15 7.02
C GLN A 42 8.64 2.66 5.59
N LEU A 43 7.42 2.86 5.07
CA LEU A 43 7.10 2.50 3.69
C LEU A 43 7.88 3.36 2.70
N VAL A 44 7.99 4.66 2.96
CA VAL A 44 8.80 5.56 2.13
C VAL A 44 10.27 5.14 2.13
N GLU A 45 10.83 4.82 3.30
CA GLU A 45 12.22 4.33 3.38
C GLU A 45 12.40 3.06 2.54
N ALA A 46 11.45 2.14 2.58
CA ALA A 46 11.51 0.92 1.80
C ALA A 46 11.45 1.21 0.28
N LEU A 47 10.56 2.10 -0.13
CA LEU A 47 10.48 2.51 -1.54
C LEU A 47 11.81 3.10 -2.01
N ASP A 48 12.40 3.97 -1.21
CA ASP A 48 13.70 4.58 -1.52
C ASP A 48 14.80 3.53 -1.59
N HIS A 49 14.80 2.58 -0.66
CA HIS A 49 15.76 1.47 -0.65
C HIS A 49 15.72 0.65 -1.96
N TYR A 50 14.53 0.43 -2.50
CA TYR A 50 14.37 -0.33 -3.74
C TYR A 50 14.44 0.56 -5.00
N GLY A 51 14.74 1.85 -4.85
CA GLY A 51 14.87 2.77 -5.98
C GLY A 51 13.55 3.08 -6.67
N ILE A 52 12.44 2.99 -5.95
CA ILE A 52 11.11 3.23 -6.50
C ILE A 52 10.73 4.68 -6.28
N ARG A 53 10.45 5.39 -7.37
CA ARG A 53 10.04 6.80 -7.29
C ARG A 53 8.61 6.91 -6.81
N HIS A 54 8.35 7.92 -5.98
CA HIS A 54 7.05 8.16 -5.37
C HIS A 54 6.88 9.66 -5.10
N ALA A 55 5.64 10.07 -4.80
CA ALA A 55 5.37 11.44 -4.40
C ALA A 55 6.08 11.74 -3.07
N GLY A 56 6.43 13.01 -2.88
CA GLY A 56 7.10 13.44 -1.65
C GLY A 56 6.17 13.57 -0.46
N LYS A 57 4.87 13.36 -0.63
CA LYS A 57 3.87 13.59 0.42
C LYS A 57 2.73 12.59 0.34
N ASN A 58 2.37 12.03 1.49
CA ASN A 58 1.16 11.23 1.66
C ASN A 58 -0.03 12.20 1.77
N LYS A 59 -0.84 12.27 0.73
CA LYS A 59 -1.91 13.26 0.61
C LYS A 59 -3.20 12.77 1.25
N ARG A 60 -3.84 13.66 2.01
CA ARG A 60 -5.14 13.37 2.60
C ARG A 60 -6.25 13.42 1.54
N ILE A 61 -7.15 12.45 1.58
CA ILE A 61 -8.33 12.43 0.70
C ILE A 61 -9.23 13.61 1.05
N SER A 62 -9.66 14.35 0.01
CA SER A 62 -10.56 15.49 0.13
C SER A 62 -11.22 15.75 -1.21
N LYS A 63 -12.10 16.75 -1.30
CA LYS A 63 -12.68 17.15 -2.58
C LYS A 63 -11.63 17.59 -3.59
N LYS A 64 -10.53 18.19 -3.11
CA LYS A 64 -9.40 18.62 -3.96
C LYS A 64 -8.49 17.48 -4.32
N ASN A 65 -8.39 16.46 -3.45
CA ASN A 65 -7.54 15.29 -3.64
C ASN A 65 -8.39 14.03 -3.47
N PRO A 66 -9.22 13.70 -4.48
CA PRO A 66 -10.02 12.47 -4.42
C PRO A 66 -9.12 11.24 -4.54
N VAL A 67 -9.69 10.07 -4.28
CA VAL A 67 -8.97 8.80 -4.47
C VAL A 67 -8.47 8.74 -5.91
N PRO A 68 -7.16 8.55 -6.15
CA PRO A 68 -6.64 8.48 -7.51
C PRO A 68 -7.08 7.20 -8.20
N TYR A 69 -7.08 7.21 -9.52
CA TYR A 69 -7.34 6.01 -10.30
C TYR A 69 -6.09 5.14 -10.44
N ALA A 70 -4.94 5.79 -10.48
CA ALA A 70 -3.69 5.15 -10.87
C ALA A 70 -3.00 4.45 -9.67
N TYR A 71 -1.72 4.60 -9.56
CA TYR A 71 -0.83 3.79 -8.73
C TYR A 71 -0.58 4.48 -7.39
N SER A 72 -1.05 3.92 -6.29
CA SER A 72 -0.89 4.54 -4.97
C SER A 72 -0.95 3.51 -3.84
N ILE A 73 -0.22 3.81 -2.76
CA ILE A 73 -0.45 3.12 -1.48
C ILE A 73 -1.53 3.91 -0.74
N LEU A 74 -2.59 3.23 -0.36
CA LEU A 74 -3.73 3.83 0.32
C LEU A 74 -3.68 3.56 1.82
N THR A 75 -4.00 4.58 2.62
CA THR A 75 -4.28 4.42 4.04
C THR A 75 -5.78 4.17 4.17
N VAL A 76 -6.14 3.05 4.79
CA VAL A 76 -7.54 2.66 5.01
C VAL A 76 -7.81 2.57 6.50
N HIS A 77 -8.90 3.19 6.95
CA HIS A 77 -9.46 2.95 8.29
C HIS A 77 -10.55 1.90 8.10
N THR A 78 -10.27 0.68 8.55
CA THR A 78 -11.16 -0.45 8.30
C THR A 78 -12.43 -0.37 9.13
N ASN A 79 -13.47 -1.07 8.65
CA ASN A 79 -14.74 -1.19 9.38
C ASN A 79 -14.55 -1.86 10.75
N ALA A 80 -13.51 -2.66 10.91
CA ALA A 80 -13.17 -3.32 12.18
C ALA A 80 -12.40 -2.42 13.14
N GLY A 81 -12.00 -1.20 12.70
CA GLY A 81 -11.42 -0.19 13.58
C GLY A 81 -9.90 -0.12 13.62
N TYR A 82 -9.19 -0.71 12.68
CA TYR A 82 -7.73 -0.61 12.60
C TYR A 82 -7.30 0.06 11.30
N THR A 83 -6.06 0.56 11.27
CA THR A 83 -5.44 1.14 10.09
C THR A 83 -4.81 0.04 9.23
N HIS A 84 -4.99 0.14 7.92
CA HIS A 84 -4.58 -0.89 6.97
C HIS A 84 -3.98 -0.25 5.72
N TRP A 85 -2.97 -0.90 5.13
CA TRP A 85 -2.37 -0.47 3.86
C TRP A 85 -2.90 -1.31 2.72
N VAL A 86 -3.33 -0.64 1.64
CA VAL A 86 -3.85 -1.28 0.43
C VAL A 86 -3.18 -0.65 -0.78
N LEU A 87 -2.88 -1.44 -1.79
CA LEU A 87 -2.29 -0.94 -3.03
C LEU A 87 -3.38 -0.72 -4.07
N LEU A 88 -3.43 0.49 -4.62
CA LEU A 88 -4.28 0.80 -5.77
C LEU A 88 -3.41 0.78 -7.02
N TYR A 89 -3.78 -0.02 -8.01
CA TYR A 89 -3.07 -0.12 -9.26
C TYR A 89 -4.05 -0.32 -10.41
N ASP A 90 -3.98 0.58 -11.39
CA ASP A 90 -4.81 0.51 -12.61
C ASP A 90 -6.31 0.37 -12.30
N GLY A 91 -6.78 1.14 -11.31
CA GLY A 91 -8.18 1.18 -10.92
C GLY A 91 -8.67 0.02 -10.08
N ARG A 92 -7.78 -0.88 -9.68
CA ARG A 92 -8.14 -2.03 -8.83
C ARG A 92 -7.39 -1.99 -7.51
N TYR A 93 -8.02 -2.50 -6.46
CA TYR A 93 -7.42 -2.57 -5.13
C TYR A 93 -6.78 -3.93 -4.94
N TYR A 94 -5.47 -3.91 -4.69
CA TYR A 94 -4.70 -5.09 -4.33
C TYR A 94 -4.55 -5.07 -2.81
N ASP A 95 -5.48 -5.75 -2.15
CA ASP A 95 -5.59 -5.71 -0.70
C ASP A 95 -4.88 -6.92 -0.10
N PRO A 96 -3.82 -6.71 0.69
CA PRO A 96 -3.05 -7.82 1.25
C PRO A 96 -3.85 -8.68 2.22
N GLU A 97 -4.98 -8.20 2.73
CA GLU A 97 -5.83 -8.94 3.66
C GLU A 97 -7.03 -9.58 2.96
N PHE A 98 -7.67 -8.84 2.04
CA PHE A 98 -8.95 -9.25 1.46
C PHE A 98 -8.86 -9.67 0.00
N GLY A 99 -7.70 -9.50 -0.64
CA GLY A 99 -7.51 -9.91 -2.02
C GLY A 99 -7.77 -8.81 -3.04
N LEU A 100 -7.92 -9.20 -4.30
CA LEU A 100 -8.16 -8.28 -5.41
C LEU A 100 -9.61 -7.80 -5.39
N ILE A 101 -9.80 -6.48 -5.40
CA ILE A 101 -11.12 -5.85 -5.33
C ILE A 101 -11.29 -4.90 -6.50
N GLU A 102 -12.40 -5.03 -7.21
CA GLU A 102 -12.81 -4.13 -8.28
C GLU A 102 -14.05 -3.35 -7.83
N GLY A 103 -14.25 -2.16 -8.40
CA GLY A 103 -15.37 -1.31 -8.05
C GLY A 103 -15.11 -0.52 -6.76
N GLU A 104 -16.14 -0.33 -5.95
CA GLU A 104 -16.05 0.43 -4.72
C GLU A 104 -15.37 -0.38 -3.62
N TYR A 105 -14.47 0.27 -2.86
CA TYR A 105 -13.75 -0.41 -1.78
C TYR A 105 -14.69 -0.66 -0.58
N PRO A 106 -14.93 -1.93 -0.19
CA PRO A 106 -15.99 -2.24 0.77
C PRO A 106 -15.55 -2.37 2.23
N HIS A 107 -14.23 -2.41 2.51
CA HIS A 107 -13.74 -2.82 3.84
C HIS A 107 -13.37 -1.67 4.76
N GLY A 108 -13.59 -0.42 4.33
CA GLY A 108 -13.30 0.72 5.17
C GLY A 108 -13.29 2.02 4.40
N ARG A 109 -12.81 3.07 5.07
CA ARG A 109 -12.71 4.40 4.51
C ARG A 109 -11.27 4.69 4.12
N ILE A 110 -11.05 5.09 2.87
CA ILE A 110 -9.73 5.52 2.37
C ILE A 110 -9.51 6.95 2.85
N THR A 111 -8.43 7.20 3.60
CA THR A 111 -8.19 8.50 4.23
C THR A 111 -7.02 9.25 3.63
N SER A 112 -6.04 8.56 3.05
CA SER A 112 -4.90 9.20 2.39
C SER A 112 -4.29 8.29 1.35
N PHE A 113 -3.44 8.86 0.50
CA PHE A 113 -2.76 8.10 -0.55
C PHE A 113 -1.36 8.64 -0.80
N LEU A 114 -0.43 7.73 -1.08
CA LEU A 114 0.92 8.04 -1.53
C LEU A 114 1.07 7.54 -2.96
N GLU A 115 1.23 8.47 -3.90
CA GLU A 115 1.37 8.12 -5.31
C GLU A 115 2.72 7.46 -5.59
N ILE A 116 2.68 6.39 -6.39
CA ILE A 116 3.86 5.70 -6.88
C ILE A 116 4.03 6.06 -8.35
N TYR A 117 5.26 6.40 -8.76
CA TYR A 117 5.55 6.74 -10.13
C TYR A 117 6.04 5.49 -10.86
N ALA A 118 5.30 5.09 -11.90
CA ALA A 118 5.65 3.90 -12.67
C ALA A 118 7.01 4.06 -13.34
N GLU A 119 7.80 3.00 -13.32
CA GLU A 119 9.04 2.92 -14.09
C GLU A 119 8.70 2.57 -15.54
N GLU A 120 9.42 3.18 -16.46
CA GLU A 120 9.30 2.87 -17.86
C GLU A 120 10.61 2.35 -18.42
#